data_4106993f69cb27d9a7c0eca802d60f5a
#
_entry.id   4106993f69cb27d9a7c0eca802d60f5a
#
_cell.length_a   1.000
_cell.length_b   1.000
_cell.length_c   1.000
_cell.angle_alpha   90.00
_cell.angle_beta   90.00
_cell.angle_gamma   90.00
#
_symmetry.space_group_name_H-M   'P 1'
#
loop_
_entity.id
_entity.type
_entity.pdbx_description
1 polymer ?
#
loop_
_entity_poly.entity_id
_entity_poly.type
_entity_poly.pdbx_seq_one_letter_code
_entity_poly.pdbx_strand_id
1 'polypeptide(L)'
;MSDLKAALNDFKNGAFLIVTDDIDRENEGDLILLAQKASTEQIGFMVRHTSGVICCAITDENAKRLKLPMMVAQNEDSHETAFTISVDLIAGRSTGISAAERANTLRALANPGSAPTEFLRPGHIFPLVAVAGGVHQRAGHTEAGVALCELTNSYPAAVIAELVNDDGSMMRGAALDEFAKKTSIKKISISQIKSLAERKEITKKVDFTWANLPIAGSNWKITTFISTASTEHAVLALGNLTEQNLLVRIHSECLTGDAFGSLRCDCGSQLLQAMAEIKAHGSGLIIYLRDHEGRGIGLGEKIKAYALQDKGLNTVEANISLGHGVDERSYLDGIEIIKALNITDIELLTNNPDKLAAFTGSGINYKARQLQSGVNEFNKEYLKTKRDLLNHSLGEI
;
A
#
# COMPACT_ATOMS: atom_id res chain seq x y z
N MET A 1 -24.58 -9.01 5.64
CA MET A 1 -24.23 -8.52 4.27
C MET A 1 -25.18 -7.46 3.71
N SER A 2 -26.51 -7.51 3.99
CA SER A 2 -27.47 -6.48 3.55
C SER A 2 -27.15 -5.10 4.13
N ASP A 3 -26.85 -5.04 5.43
CA ASP A 3 -26.62 -3.78 6.15
C ASP A 3 -25.31 -3.07 5.70
N LEU A 4 -24.28 -3.83 5.36
CA LEU A 4 -23.00 -3.28 4.92
C LEU A 4 -23.10 -2.68 3.50
N LYS A 5 -23.84 -3.36 2.59
CA LYS A 5 -24.13 -2.80 1.27
C LYS A 5 -24.98 -1.53 1.37
N ALA A 6 -25.94 -1.52 2.30
CA ALA A 6 -26.75 -0.33 2.55
C ALA A 6 -25.92 0.81 3.14
N ALA A 7 -24.95 0.54 4.02
CA ALA A 7 -24.02 1.54 4.54
C ALA A 7 -23.16 2.16 3.43
N LEU A 8 -22.57 1.35 2.54
CA LEU A 8 -21.81 1.83 1.40
C LEU A 8 -22.66 2.68 0.43
N ASN A 9 -23.92 2.27 0.20
CA ASN A 9 -24.82 3.06 -0.65
C ASN A 9 -25.18 4.41 0.00
N ASP A 10 -25.43 4.44 1.30
CA ASP A 10 -25.69 5.66 2.04
C ASP A 10 -24.48 6.62 1.98
N PHE A 11 -23.27 6.09 2.21
CA PHE A 11 -22.02 6.84 2.08
C PHE A 11 -21.85 7.44 0.68
N LYS A 12 -22.05 6.64 -0.36
CA LYS A 12 -22.00 7.08 -1.77
C LYS A 12 -22.97 8.23 -2.04
N ASN A 13 -24.12 8.22 -1.40
CA ASN A 13 -25.14 9.26 -1.54
C ASN A 13 -24.85 10.49 -0.64
N GLY A 14 -23.78 10.48 0.14
CA GLY A 14 -23.36 11.59 0.98
C GLY A 14 -23.89 11.55 2.42
N ALA A 15 -24.38 10.41 2.89
CA ALA A 15 -24.70 10.22 4.30
C ALA A 15 -23.44 9.97 5.12
N PHE A 16 -23.52 10.28 6.40
CA PHE A 16 -22.49 9.91 7.38
C PHE A 16 -22.43 8.38 7.59
N LEU A 17 -21.23 7.90 7.89
CA LEU A 17 -21.00 6.64 8.60
C LEU A 17 -20.24 6.91 9.89
N ILE A 18 -20.51 6.11 10.92
CA ILE A 18 -19.65 5.97 12.08
C ILE A 18 -18.71 4.80 11.77
N VAL A 19 -17.42 5.07 11.74
CA VAL A 19 -16.40 4.04 11.53
C VAL A 19 -15.65 3.85 12.84
N THR A 20 -15.58 2.59 13.30
CA THR A 20 -14.88 2.24 14.54
C THR A 20 -13.61 1.46 14.23
N ASP A 21 -12.56 1.73 14.96
CA ASP A 21 -11.36 0.91 14.96
C ASP A 21 -11.40 -0.20 16.02
N ASP A 22 -10.33 -0.98 16.10
CA ASP A 22 -10.23 -2.10 17.03
C ASP A 22 -9.95 -1.63 18.46
N ILE A 23 -10.37 -2.44 19.45
CA ILE A 23 -10.21 -2.17 20.89
C ILE A 23 -8.73 -1.97 21.26
N ASP A 24 -7.85 -2.71 20.59
CA ASP A 24 -6.41 -2.70 20.84
C ASP A 24 -5.67 -1.52 20.20
N ARG A 25 -6.40 -0.65 19.43
CA ARG A 25 -5.83 0.55 18.80
C ARG A 25 -6.23 1.81 19.59
N GLU A 26 -7.21 2.56 19.15
CA GLU A 26 -7.72 3.78 19.83
C GLU A 26 -9.06 3.50 20.50
N ASN A 27 -9.78 2.48 20.00
CA ASN A 27 -11.14 2.11 20.43
C ASN A 27 -12.10 3.31 20.34
N GLU A 28 -12.04 4.03 19.25
CA GLU A 28 -12.80 5.27 19.00
C GLU A 28 -13.71 5.12 17.79
N GLY A 29 -14.53 6.11 17.53
CA GLY A 29 -15.39 6.18 16.37
C GLY A 29 -15.33 7.55 15.72
N ASP A 30 -15.09 7.55 14.41
CA ASP A 30 -15.12 8.76 13.61
C ASP A 30 -16.43 8.88 12.84
N LEU A 31 -16.92 10.13 12.71
CA LEU A 31 -17.84 10.45 11.64
C LEU A 31 -17.09 10.59 10.33
N ILE A 32 -17.49 9.80 9.35
CA ILE A 32 -16.88 9.83 8.02
C ILE A 32 -17.96 10.13 6.98
N LEU A 33 -17.64 11.02 6.04
CA LEU A 33 -18.50 11.31 4.91
C LEU A 33 -17.68 11.58 3.64
N LEU A 34 -18.31 11.38 2.47
CA LEU A 34 -17.68 11.64 1.18
C LEU A 34 -17.44 13.14 0.99
N ALA A 35 -16.18 13.58 0.87
CA ALA A 35 -15.81 15.00 0.82
C ALA A 35 -16.47 15.74 -0.37
N GLN A 36 -16.66 15.08 -1.52
CA GLN A 36 -17.38 15.65 -2.67
C GLN A 36 -18.83 16.03 -2.35
N LYS A 37 -19.44 15.43 -1.33
CA LYS A 37 -20.85 15.63 -0.94
C LYS A 37 -21.00 16.47 0.32
N ALA A 38 -19.90 16.94 0.93
CA ALA A 38 -19.92 17.71 2.17
C ALA A 38 -20.82 18.95 2.05
N SER A 39 -21.85 19.06 2.91
CA SER A 39 -22.74 20.21 2.99
C SER A 39 -22.40 21.07 4.20
N THR A 40 -22.89 22.31 4.20
CA THR A 40 -22.77 23.25 5.34
C THR A 40 -23.37 22.66 6.60
N GLU A 41 -24.55 22.03 6.49
CA GLU A 41 -25.28 21.44 7.60
C GLU A 41 -24.52 20.26 8.19
N GLN A 42 -23.93 19.44 7.33
CA GLN A 42 -23.12 18.28 7.75
C GLN A 42 -21.84 18.73 8.49
N ILE A 43 -21.12 19.70 7.96
CA ILE A 43 -19.94 20.23 8.67
C ILE A 43 -20.34 20.91 9.98
N GLY A 44 -21.47 21.63 9.99
CA GLY A 44 -22.04 22.18 11.23
C GLY A 44 -22.42 21.08 12.24
N PHE A 45 -22.89 19.93 11.80
CA PHE A 45 -23.14 18.75 12.63
C PHE A 45 -21.83 18.17 13.18
N MET A 46 -20.82 17.97 12.33
CA MET A 46 -19.50 17.47 12.78
C MET A 46 -18.88 18.37 13.84
N VAL A 47 -18.87 19.69 13.64
CA VAL A 47 -18.32 20.65 14.61
C VAL A 47 -18.96 20.52 16.00
N ARG A 48 -20.24 20.12 16.08
CA ARG A 48 -20.95 19.98 17.35
C ARG A 48 -20.79 18.66 18.06
N HIS A 49 -20.45 17.60 17.30
CA HIS A 49 -20.48 16.23 17.83
C HIS A 49 -19.11 15.52 17.75
N THR A 50 -18.09 16.20 17.22
CA THR A 50 -16.75 15.65 17.09
C THR A 50 -15.72 16.52 17.82
N SER A 51 -14.46 16.11 17.80
CA SER A 51 -13.32 16.90 18.30
C SER A 51 -13.27 18.34 17.73
N GLY A 52 -13.97 18.59 16.63
CA GLY A 52 -13.95 19.86 15.90
C GLY A 52 -12.74 20.01 14.98
N VAL A 53 -11.76 19.12 15.05
CA VAL A 53 -10.63 19.04 14.13
C VAL A 53 -11.11 18.31 12.86
N ILE A 54 -11.58 19.09 11.89
CA ILE A 54 -12.11 18.53 10.65
C ILE A 54 -10.95 18.20 9.70
N CYS A 55 -10.77 16.92 9.47
CA CYS A 55 -9.72 16.38 8.60
C CYS A 55 -10.30 15.93 7.24
N CYS A 56 -9.43 15.87 6.24
CA CYS A 56 -9.73 15.31 4.93
C CYS A 56 -8.73 14.20 4.61
N ALA A 57 -9.16 12.94 4.70
CA ALA A 57 -8.37 11.80 4.27
C ALA A 57 -8.24 11.81 2.75
N ILE A 58 -7.01 11.82 2.24
CA ILE A 58 -6.67 11.87 0.81
C ILE A 58 -5.57 10.87 0.47
N THR A 59 -5.39 10.56 -0.81
CA THR A 59 -4.25 9.77 -1.27
C THR A 59 -2.97 10.62 -1.37
N ASP A 60 -1.82 9.99 -1.34
CA ASP A 60 -0.52 10.62 -1.59
C ASP A 60 -0.46 11.30 -2.97
N GLU A 61 -1.05 10.68 -4.00
CA GLU A 61 -1.17 11.27 -5.33
C GLU A 61 -1.94 12.61 -5.28
N ASN A 62 -3.05 12.66 -4.53
CA ASN A 62 -3.82 13.89 -4.38
C ASN A 62 -3.06 14.96 -3.62
N ALA A 63 -2.34 14.59 -2.55
CA ALA A 63 -1.47 15.51 -1.80
C ALA A 63 -0.36 16.09 -2.69
N LYS A 64 0.32 15.26 -3.49
CA LYS A 64 1.33 15.69 -4.46
C LYS A 64 0.75 16.61 -5.54
N ARG A 65 -0.39 16.25 -6.13
CA ARG A 65 -1.09 17.06 -7.14
C ARG A 65 -1.44 18.45 -6.60
N LEU A 66 -1.91 18.53 -5.37
CA LEU A 66 -2.29 19.78 -4.71
C LEU A 66 -1.11 20.51 -4.03
N LYS A 67 0.11 19.95 -4.11
CA LYS A 67 1.33 20.47 -3.49
C LYS A 67 1.14 20.73 -2.00
N LEU A 68 0.65 19.72 -1.27
CA LEU A 68 0.44 19.75 0.17
C LEU A 68 1.63 19.05 0.86
N PRO A 69 2.63 19.79 1.36
CA PRO A 69 3.73 19.19 2.09
C PRO A 69 3.26 18.69 3.46
N MET A 70 3.99 17.74 4.02
CA MET A 70 3.78 17.28 5.39
C MET A 70 3.93 18.45 6.37
N MET A 71 3.13 18.43 7.44
CA MET A 71 3.13 19.48 8.48
C MET A 71 4.46 19.56 9.21
N VAL A 72 5.11 18.40 9.41
CA VAL A 72 6.41 18.29 10.10
C VAL A 72 7.37 17.45 9.24
N ALA A 73 8.66 17.73 9.35
CA ALA A 73 9.69 16.97 8.66
C ALA A 73 9.89 15.58 9.27
N GLN A 74 9.72 15.46 10.59
CA GLN A 74 9.77 14.21 11.33
C GLN A 74 8.48 14.07 12.13
N ASN A 75 7.75 12.98 11.90
CA ASN A 75 6.53 12.69 12.63
C ASN A 75 6.88 11.96 13.93
N GLU A 76 6.46 12.54 15.08
CA GLU A 76 6.69 11.98 16.42
C GLU A 76 5.41 11.35 17.00
N ASP A 77 4.31 11.34 16.23
CA ASP A 77 3.05 10.72 16.66
C ASP A 77 3.19 9.18 16.70
N SER A 78 2.74 8.58 17.79
CA SER A 78 2.79 7.13 17.99
C SER A 78 2.00 6.33 16.96
N HIS A 79 0.99 6.94 16.36
CA HIS A 79 0.17 6.36 15.29
C HIS A 79 0.62 6.79 13.89
N GLU A 80 1.65 7.63 13.81
CA GLU A 80 2.23 8.13 12.56
C GLU A 80 1.21 8.80 11.64
N THR A 81 0.20 9.50 12.22
CA THR A 81 -0.85 10.17 11.47
C THR A 81 -0.25 11.25 10.56
N ALA A 82 -0.40 11.06 9.26
CA ALA A 82 0.31 11.82 8.24
C ALA A 82 -0.39 13.16 7.92
N PHE A 83 -0.32 14.12 8.84
CA PHE A 83 -0.83 15.47 8.64
C PHE A 83 -0.03 16.23 7.58
N THR A 84 -0.74 16.82 6.62
CA THR A 84 -0.17 17.87 5.77
C THR A 84 -0.44 19.25 6.40
N ILE A 85 0.15 20.31 5.83
CA ILE A 85 -0.24 21.68 6.20
C ILE A 85 -1.74 21.87 6.00
N SER A 86 -2.39 22.61 6.90
CA SER A 86 -3.81 22.92 6.80
C SER A 86 -4.10 23.90 5.66
N VAL A 87 -5.32 23.86 5.10
CA VAL A 87 -5.70 24.67 3.95
C VAL A 87 -7.11 25.22 4.05
N ASP A 88 -7.35 26.34 3.33
CA ASP A 88 -8.68 26.87 3.02
C ASP A 88 -8.80 27.14 1.52
N LEU A 89 -9.98 26.94 0.96
CA LEU A 89 -10.29 27.39 -0.40
C LEU A 89 -10.34 28.92 -0.44
N ILE A 90 -9.65 29.55 -1.38
CA ILE A 90 -9.58 31.02 -1.54
C ILE A 90 -10.93 31.58 -2.00
N ALA A 91 -11.59 30.92 -2.95
CA ALA A 91 -12.82 31.39 -3.57
C ALA A 91 -13.98 31.45 -2.55
N GLY A 92 -14.58 32.65 -2.39
CA GLY A 92 -15.72 32.88 -1.50
C GLY A 92 -15.38 32.84 -0.01
N ARG A 93 -14.09 32.92 0.35
CA ARG A 93 -13.63 32.87 1.73
C ARG A 93 -13.74 34.24 2.41
N SER A 94 -14.22 34.25 3.64
CA SER A 94 -14.03 35.36 4.60
C SER A 94 -12.91 35.01 5.60
N THR A 95 -13.22 34.29 6.66
CA THR A 95 -12.24 33.82 7.65
C THR A 95 -11.79 32.39 7.42
N GLY A 96 -12.57 31.56 6.70
CA GLY A 96 -12.29 30.16 6.43
C GLY A 96 -12.86 29.17 7.46
N ILE A 97 -13.22 29.63 8.66
CA ILE A 97 -13.61 28.76 9.78
C ILE A 97 -15.09 28.34 9.78
N SER A 98 -15.97 29.04 9.06
CA SER A 98 -17.39 28.73 9.05
C SER A 98 -17.65 27.32 8.45
N ALA A 99 -18.75 26.68 8.85
CA ALA A 99 -19.14 25.39 8.30
C ALA A 99 -19.28 25.41 6.77
N ALA A 100 -19.78 26.51 6.22
CA ALA A 100 -19.94 26.70 4.77
C ALA A 100 -18.57 26.76 4.07
N GLU A 101 -17.63 27.54 4.59
CA GLU A 101 -16.30 27.68 4.00
C GLU A 101 -15.48 26.41 4.12
N ARG A 102 -15.56 25.71 5.27
CA ARG A 102 -14.93 24.38 5.42
C ARG A 102 -15.54 23.35 4.48
N ALA A 103 -16.86 23.31 4.29
CA ALA A 103 -17.51 22.46 3.31
C ALA A 103 -17.03 22.75 1.88
N ASN A 104 -16.86 24.04 1.51
CA ASN A 104 -16.32 24.42 0.21
C ASN A 104 -14.89 23.92 0.02
N THR A 105 -14.03 24.09 1.05
CA THR A 105 -12.65 23.60 1.03
C THR A 105 -12.59 22.08 0.86
N LEU A 106 -13.41 21.33 1.58
CA LEU A 106 -13.47 19.86 1.48
C LEU A 106 -13.90 19.39 0.09
N ARG A 107 -14.93 20.03 -0.50
CA ARG A 107 -15.33 19.71 -1.88
C ARG A 107 -14.26 20.05 -2.91
N ALA A 108 -13.51 21.14 -2.71
CA ALA A 108 -12.39 21.50 -3.57
C ALA A 108 -11.23 20.50 -3.46
N LEU A 109 -10.90 20.01 -2.26
CA LEU A 109 -9.91 18.94 -2.06
C LEU A 109 -10.32 17.65 -2.78
N ALA A 110 -11.62 17.37 -2.83
CA ALA A 110 -12.20 16.21 -3.51
C ALA A 110 -12.49 16.43 -5.01
N ASN A 111 -12.08 17.55 -5.59
CA ASN A 111 -12.26 17.83 -7.01
C ASN A 111 -10.96 17.56 -7.77
N PRO A 112 -10.92 16.60 -8.72
CA PRO A 112 -9.73 16.33 -9.51
C PRO A 112 -9.27 17.53 -10.37
N GLY A 113 -10.17 18.47 -10.67
CA GLY A 113 -9.87 19.68 -11.42
C GLY A 113 -9.28 20.83 -10.61
N SER A 114 -9.26 20.74 -9.28
CA SER A 114 -8.70 21.82 -8.44
C SER A 114 -7.20 21.95 -8.59
N ALA A 115 -6.71 23.20 -8.67
CA ALA A 115 -5.30 23.53 -8.75
C ALA A 115 -4.71 23.90 -7.37
N PRO A 116 -3.38 23.70 -7.16
CA PRO A 116 -2.72 24.08 -5.89
C PRO A 116 -2.88 25.54 -5.50
N THR A 117 -3.05 26.42 -6.50
CA THR A 117 -3.18 27.87 -6.33
C THR A 117 -4.56 28.31 -5.82
N GLU A 118 -5.54 27.39 -5.78
CA GLU A 118 -6.87 27.67 -5.25
C GLU A 118 -6.92 27.60 -3.72
N PHE A 119 -5.86 27.12 -3.07
CA PHE A 119 -5.79 26.92 -1.63
C PHE A 119 -4.84 27.89 -0.94
N LEU A 120 -5.32 28.51 0.11
CA LEU A 120 -4.53 29.26 1.07
C LEU A 120 -3.92 28.31 2.12
N ARG A 121 -2.72 28.62 2.57
CA ARG A 121 -1.96 27.88 3.59
C ARG A 121 -1.39 28.86 4.61
N PRO A 122 -1.59 28.68 5.93
CA PRO A 122 -2.46 27.67 6.56
C PRO A 122 -3.94 27.98 6.41
N GLY A 123 -4.79 27.01 6.74
CA GLY A 123 -6.25 27.12 6.77
C GLY A 123 -6.88 26.32 7.92
N HIS A 124 -8.16 25.95 7.78
CA HIS A 124 -8.96 25.32 8.84
C HIS A 124 -9.37 23.87 8.51
N ILE A 125 -8.96 23.32 7.37
CA ILE A 125 -9.09 21.90 7.03
C ILE A 125 -7.70 21.27 7.03
N PHE A 126 -7.61 20.09 7.64
CA PHE A 126 -6.37 19.33 7.81
C PHE A 126 -6.39 18.11 6.89
N PRO A 127 -5.72 18.16 5.70
CA PRO A 127 -5.60 16.98 4.88
C PRO A 127 -4.66 15.97 5.53
N LEU A 128 -5.08 14.68 5.55
CA LEU A 128 -4.33 13.54 6.05
C LEU A 128 -4.02 12.61 4.89
N VAL A 129 -2.77 12.20 4.75
CA VAL A 129 -2.35 11.30 3.68
C VAL A 129 -2.48 9.85 4.14
N ALA A 130 -3.32 9.06 3.45
CA ALA A 130 -3.39 7.63 3.67
C ALA A 130 -2.09 6.96 3.24
N VAL A 131 -1.61 6.00 4.02
CA VAL A 131 -0.39 5.24 3.69
C VAL A 131 -0.60 4.39 2.44
N ALA A 132 0.48 4.13 1.71
CA ALA A 132 0.47 3.18 0.60
C ALA A 132 0.03 1.80 1.12
N GLY A 133 -0.85 1.10 0.35
CA GLY A 133 -1.47 -0.14 0.81
C GLY A 133 -2.73 0.05 1.67
N GLY A 134 -3.12 1.29 2.00
CA GLY A 134 -4.38 1.64 2.63
C GLY A 134 -4.68 0.86 3.92
N VAL A 135 -5.95 0.45 4.10
CA VAL A 135 -6.42 -0.27 5.32
C VAL A 135 -5.74 -1.62 5.57
N HIS A 136 -5.04 -2.17 4.58
CA HIS A 136 -4.27 -3.41 4.74
C HIS A 136 -2.95 -3.16 5.44
N GLN A 137 -2.33 -2.03 5.15
CA GLN A 137 -1.05 -1.63 5.75
C GLN A 137 -1.24 -0.94 7.11
N ARG A 138 -2.22 -0.04 7.22
CA ARG A 138 -2.55 0.69 8.46
C ARG A 138 -4.07 0.70 8.66
N ALA A 139 -4.54 0.05 9.71
CA ALA A 139 -5.98 -0.02 10.05
C ALA A 139 -6.45 1.26 10.77
N GLY A 140 -6.25 2.43 10.13
CA GLY A 140 -6.62 3.75 10.65
C GLY A 140 -7.84 4.35 9.96
N HIS A 141 -8.47 5.36 10.61
CA HIS A 141 -9.63 6.07 10.07
C HIS A 141 -9.30 6.81 8.77
N THR A 142 -8.07 7.30 8.59
CA THR A 142 -7.59 7.93 7.34
C THR A 142 -7.68 6.96 6.17
N GLU A 143 -7.10 5.76 6.33
CA GLU A 143 -7.11 4.71 5.32
C GLU A 143 -8.53 4.19 5.08
N ALA A 144 -9.33 4.06 6.14
CA ALA A 144 -10.73 3.64 6.05
C ALA A 144 -11.57 4.64 5.24
N GLY A 145 -11.35 5.95 5.41
CA GLY A 145 -12.02 7.00 4.65
C GLY A 145 -11.72 6.90 3.15
N VAL A 146 -10.45 6.72 2.78
CA VAL A 146 -10.04 6.53 1.38
C VAL A 146 -10.62 5.23 0.82
N ALA A 147 -10.53 4.11 1.56
CA ALA A 147 -11.06 2.82 1.13
C ALA A 147 -12.59 2.86 0.89
N LEU A 148 -13.36 3.58 1.73
CA LEU A 148 -14.80 3.78 1.52
C LEU A 148 -15.09 4.52 0.21
N CYS A 149 -14.29 5.52 -0.13
CA CYS A 149 -14.40 6.22 -1.42
C CYS A 149 -14.14 5.26 -2.58
N GLU A 150 -13.09 4.46 -2.51
CA GLU A 150 -12.73 3.48 -3.53
C GLU A 150 -13.79 2.38 -3.66
N LEU A 151 -14.29 1.83 -2.55
CA LEU A 151 -15.35 0.82 -2.52
C LEU A 151 -16.63 1.30 -3.19
N THR A 152 -16.90 2.60 -3.13
CA THR A 152 -18.09 3.23 -3.76
C THR A 152 -17.82 3.82 -5.14
N ASN A 153 -16.62 3.64 -5.70
CA ASN A 153 -16.15 4.25 -6.95
C ASN A 153 -16.33 5.78 -6.95
N SER A 154 -15.99 6.41 -5.83
CA SER A 154 -15.97 7.86 -5.63
C SER A 154 -14.54 8.37 -5.66
N TYR A 155 -14.35 9.68 -5.85
CA TYR A 155 -13.01 10.28 -5.75
C TYR A 155 -12.43 10.07 -4.35
N PRO A 156 -11.16 9.64 -4.20
CA PRO A 156 -10.59 9.21 -2.92
C PRO A 156 -10.26 10.41 -2.01
N ALA A 157 -11.32 11.02 -1.48
CA ALA A 157 -11.27 12.07 -0.48
C ALA A 157 -12.48 11.96 0.46
N ALA A 158 -12.24 11.75 1.75
CA ALA A 158 -13.27 11.62 2.78
C ALA A 158 -13.06 12.61 3.92
N VAL A 159 -14.14 13.19 4.41
CA VAL A 159 -14.10 13.98 5.66
C VAL A 159 -14.12 13.03 6.83
N ILE A 160 -13.27 13.25 7.81
CA ILE A 160 -13.19 12.45 9.03
C ILE A 160 -13.03 13.36 10.26
N ALA A 161 -13.65 13.01 11.37
CA ALA A 161 -13.43 13.63 12.67
C ALA A 161 -13.95 12.71 13.78
N GLU A 162 -13.24 12.65 14.89
CA GLU A 162 -13.49 11.79 16.04
C GLU A 162 -14.74 12.23 16.83
N LEU A 163 -15.64 11.29 17.13
CA LEU A 163 -16.82 11.55 17.98
C LEU A 163 -16.43 11.77 19.45
N VAL A 164 -17.02 12.80 20.06
CA VAL A 164 -16.80 13.13 21.47
C VAL A 164 -18.12 13.19 22.24
N ASN A 165 -18.04 12.92 23.53
CA ASN A 165 -19.13 13.15 24.48
C ASN A 165 -19.28 14.68 24.75
N ASP A 166 -20.39 15.07 25.38
CA ASP A 166 -20.66 16.49 25.71
C ASP A 166 -19.62 17.08 26.67
N ASP A 167 -18.91 16.24 27.43
CA ASP A 167 -17.82 16.66 28.31
C ASP A 167 -16.45 16.76 27.60
N GLY A 168 -16.41 16.48 26.29
CA GLY A 168 -15.21 16.51 25.48
C GLY A 168 -14.37 15.25 25.52
N SER A 169 -14.75 14.22 26.28
CA SER A 169 -14.09 12.91 26.27
C SER A 169 -14.42 12.14 24.99
N MET A 170 -13.51 11.25 24.59
CA MET A 170 -13.71 10.44 23.37
C MET A 170 -14.89 9.48 23.53
N MET A 171 -15.77 9.42 22.53
CA MET A 171 -16.94 8.55 22.55
C MET A 171 -16.54 7.13 22.18
N ARG A 172 -16.86 6.14 23.05
CA ARG A 172 -16.47 4.74 22.90
C ARG A 172 -17.60 3.78 23.24
N GLY A 173 -17.54 2.56 22.71
CA GLY A 173 -18.39 1.45 23.11
C GLY A 173 -19.89 1.76 23.07
N ALA A 174 -20.58 1.61 24.20
CA ALA A 174 -22.04 1.82 24.31
C ALA A 174 -22.50 3.22 23.94
N ALA A 175 -21.68 4.26 24.21
CA ALA A 175 -22.00 5.64 23.85
C ALA A 175 -22.07 5.81 22.32
N LEU A 176 -21.16 5.17 21.55
CA LEU A 176 -21.23 5.14 20.09
C LEU A 176 -22.49 4.44 19.59
N ASP A 177 -22.90 3.34 20.24
CA ASP A 177 -24.12 2.62 19.86
C ASP A 177 -25.39 3.45 20.12
N GLU A 178 -25.43 4.17 21.22
CA GLU A 178 -26.53 5.07 21.55
C GLU A 178 -26.57 6.26 20.58
N PHE A 179 -25.42 6.87 20.29
CA PHE A 179 -25.32 7.97 19.32
C PHE A 179 -25.75 7.50 17.93
N ALA A 180 -25.29 6.36 17.46
CA ALA A 180 -25.67 5.78 16.17
C ALA A 180 -27.20 5.58 16.09
N LYS A 181 -27.79 5.02 17.14
CA LYS A 181 -29.25 4.82 17.23
C LYS A 181 -30.03 6.13 17.25
N LYS A 182 -29.60 7.10 18.06
CA LYS A 182 -30.24 8.43 18.20
C LYS A 182 -30.21 9.21 16.87
N THR A 183 -29.11 9.13 16.14
CA THR A 183 -28.91 9.86 14.89
C THR A 183 -29.31 9.07 13.65
N SER A 184 -29.62 7.78 13.79
CA SER A 184 -29.87 6.84 12.69
C SER A 184 -28.69 6.72 11.70
N ILE A 185 -27.47 7.02 12.16
CA ILE A 185 -26.24 6.88 11.38
C ILE A 185 -25.75 5.44 11.50
N LYS A 186 -25.45 4.80 10.36
CA LYS A 186 -24.94 3.42 10.35
C LYS A 186 -23.52 3.36 10.87
N LYS A 187 -23.25 2.31 11.66
CA LYS A 187 -21.92 2.01 12.20
C LYS A 187 -21.30 0.82 11.48
N ILE A 188 -20.04 0.94 11.09
CA ILE A 188 -19.21 -0.13 10.51
C ILE A 188 -17.82 -0.10 11.13
N SER A 189 -17.12 -1.23 11.10
CA SER A 189 -15.74 -1.30 11.60
C SER A 189 -14.70 -1.24 10.47
N ILE A 190 -13.48 -0.81 10.80
CA ILE A 190 -12.35 -0.85 9.87
C ILE A 190 -12.08 -2.27 9.39
N SER A 191 -12.23 -3.28 10.25
CA SER A 191 -12.09 -4.69 9.88
C SER A 191 -13.11 -5.13 8.81
N GLN A 192 -14.35 -4.63 8.87
CA GLN A 192 -15.35 -4.88 7.83
C GLN A 192 -14.98 -4.18 6.51
N ILE A 193 -14.47 -2.95 6.56
CA ILE A 193 -13.99 -2.21 5.38
C ILE A 193 -12.83 -2.97 4.73
N LYS A 194 -11.86 -3.42 5.54
CA LYS A 194 -10.71 -4.23 5.09
C LYS A 194 -11.17 -5.48 4.34
N SER A 195 -12.09 -6.25 4.91
CA SER A 195 -12.64 -7.46 4.27
C SER A 195 -13.39 -7.18 2.97
N LEU A 196 -14.00 -6.00 2.81
CA LEU A 196 -14.65 -5.59 1.57
C LEU A 196 -13.63 -5.16 0.51
N ALA A 197 -12.57 -4.45 0.90
CA ALA A 197 -11.49 -4.04 0.02
C ALA A 197 -10.80 -5.27 -0.58
N GLU A 198 -10.46 -6.28 0.24
CA GLU A 198 -9.93 -7.57 -0.21
C GLU A 198 -10.79 -8.23 -1.29
N ARG A 199 -12.12 -8.26 -1.08
CA ARG A 199 -13.06 -8.86 -2.06
C ARG A 199 -13.13 -8.06 -3.35
N LYS A 200 -13.02 -6.73 -3.30
CA LYS A 200 -13.04 -5.87 -4.47
C LYS A 200 -11.77 -6.02 -5.30
N GLU A 201 -10.61 -6.14 -4.68
CA GLU A 201 -9.34 -6.40 -5.35
C GLU A 201 -9.35 -7.72 -6.11
N ILE A 202 -9.86 -8.80 -5.49
CA ILE A 202 -10.02 -10.12 -6.14
C ILE A 202 -10.92 -10.04 -7.39
N THR A 203 -11.88 -9.10 -7.44
CA THR A 203 -12.82 -8.96 -8.57
C THR A 203 -12.36 -7.98 -9.65
N LYS A 204 -11.28 -7.22 -9.42
CA LYS A 204 -10.75 -6.31 -10.42
C LYS A 204 -10.07 -7.12 -11.53
N LYS A 205 -10.76 -7.27 -12.67
CA LYS A 205 -10.23 -7.95 -13.84
C LYS A 205 -9.09 -7.10 -14.40
N VAL A 206 -7.86 -7.52 -14.18
CA VAL A 206 -6.70 -6.88 -14.79
C VAL A 206 -6.64 -7.31 -16.24
N ASP A 207 -6.66 -6.37 -17.15
CA ASP A 207 -6.48 -6.62 -18.58
C ASP A 207 -4.98 -6.57 -18.91
N PHE A 208 -4.38 -7.74 -19.06
CA PHE A 208 -2.98 -7.87 -19.40
C PHE A 208 -2.76 -7.71 -20.91
N THR A 209 -2.11 -6.63 -21.31
CA THR A 209 -1.64 -6.46 -22.69
C THR A 209 -0.29 -7.14 -22.87
N TRP A 210 -0.25 -8.27 -23.58
CA TRP A 210 0.97 -9.04 -23.78
C TRP A 210 1.68 -8.68 -25.09
N ALA A 211 2.98 -8.38 -24.99
CA ALA A 211 3.86 -8.22 -26.13
C ALA A 211 4.85 -9.39 -26.24
N ASN A 212 5.29 -9.75 -27.46
CA ASN A 212 6.35 -10.72 -27.64
C ASN A 212 7.70 -10.12 -27.28
N LEU A 213 8.50 -10.88 -26.53
CA LEU A 213 9.85 -10.51 -26.11
C LEU A 213 10.82 -11.65 -26.42
N PRO A 214 11.50 -11.66 -27.57
CA PRO A 214 12.50 -12.69 -27.89
C PRO A 214 13.71 -12.58 -26.97
N ILE A 215 13.98 -13.62 -26.18
CA ILE A 215 15.13 -13.69 -25.26
C ILE A 215 15.84 -15.03 -25.45
N ALA A 216 17.15 -15.00 -25.74
CA ALA A 216 18.02 -16.17 -25.80
C ALA A 216 17.43 -17.38 -26.58
N GLY A 217 16.85 -17.09 -27.74
CA GLY A 217 16.26 -18.11 -28.63
C GLY A 217 14.92 -18.67 -28.17
N SER A 218 14.23 -18.02 -27.26
CA SER A 218 12.88 -18.34 -26.82
C SER A 218 11.96 -17.16 -26.97
N ASN A 219 10.69 -17.40 -27.30
CA ASN A 219 9.67 -16.37 -27.43
C ASN A 219 8.94 -16.18 -26.10
N TRP A 220 9.51 -15.37 -25.23
CA TRP A 220 8.82 -14.88 -24.04
C TRP A 220 7.74 -13.89 -24.41
N LYS A 221 6.78 -13.75 -23.55
CA LYS A 221 5.83 -12.64 -23.58
C LYS A 221 6.09 -11.75 -22.38
N ILE A 222 5.86 -10.45 -22.53
CA ILE A 222 5.98 -9.48 -21.45
C ILE A 222 4.70 -8.67 -21.34
N THR A 223 4.33 -8.36 -20.11
CA THR A 223 3.28 -7.40 -19.76
C THR A 223 3.69 -6.63 -18.52
N THR A 224 2.90 -5.64 -18.14
CA THR A 224 3.07 -4.92 -16.88
C THR A 224 1.87 -5.10 -15.98
N PHE A 225 2.10 -4.93 -14.69
CA PHE A 225 1.08 -4.89 -13.65
C PHE A 225 1.33 -3.65 -12.80
N ILE A 226 0.30 -2.83 -12.60
CA ILE A 226 0.37 -1.66 -11.73
C ILE A 226 -0.25 -2.05 -10.39
N SER A 227 0.56 -2.02 -9.33
CA SER A 227 0.12 -2.34 -7.98
C SER A 227 -0.79 -1.25 -7.39
N THR A 228 -1.38 -1.53 -6.26
CA THR A 228 -2.18 -0.55 -5.49
C THR A 228 -1.33 0.65 -5.02
N ALA A 229 -0.03 0.45 -4.84
CA ALA A 229 0.95 1.49 -4.54
C ALA A 229 1.40 2.28 -5.79
N SER A 230 0.77 2.06 -6.96
CA SER A 230 1.13 2.68 -8.25
C SER A 230 2.52 2.30 -8.78
N THR A 231 3.13 1.25 -8.24
CA THR A 231 4.38 0.69 -8.77
C THR A 231 4.08 -0.18 -9.99
N GLU A 232 4.78 0.05 -11.08
CA GLU A 232 4.67 -0.74 -12.31
C GLU A 232 5.67 -1.90 -12.28
N HIS A 233 5.18 -3.13 -12.16
CA HIS A 233 5.97 -4.34 -12.19
C HIS A 233 6.02 -4.95 -13.58
N ALA A 234 7.11 -5.66 -13.92
CA ALA A 234 7.20 -6.40 -15.17
C ALA A 234 6.88 -7.89 -14.94
N VAL A 235 6.11 -8.47 -15.86
CA VAL A 235 5.72 -9.87 -15.82
C VAL A 235 6.12 -10.55 -17.13
N LEU A 236 6.99 -11.55 -17.05
CA LEU A 236 7.43 -12.33 -18.20
C LEU A 236 6.81 -13.72 -18.15
N ALA A 237 6.28 -14.18 -19.26
CA ALA A 237 5.65 -15.49 -19.39
C ALA A 237 6.27 -16.29 -20.54
N LEU A 238 6.40 -17.58 -20.34
CA LEU A 238 6.77 -18.55 -21.38
C LEU A 238 5.75 -19.69 -21.37
N GLY A 239 5.35 -20.17 -22.55
CA GLY A 239 4.48 -21.33 -22.70
C GLY A 239 3.05 -21.09 -22.22
N ASN A 240 2.42 -22.15 -21.71
CA ASN A 240 1.04 -22.14 -21.27
C ASN A 240 0.93 -21.89 -19.76
N LEU A 241 0.28 -20.82 -19.35
CA LEU A 241 0.14 -20.43 -17.94
C LEU A 241 -0.97 -21.19 -17.20
N THR A 242 -1.76 -22.03 -17.88
CA THR A 242 -2.84 -22.81 -17.25
C THR A 242 -2.38 -24.22 -16.82
N GLU A 243 -1.10 -24.52 -16.92
CA GLU A 243 -0.55 -25.80 -16.49
C GLU A 243 -0.55 -25.92 -14.96
N GLN A 244 -0.72 -27.17 -14.48
CA GLN A 244 -0.56 -27.48 -13.06
C GLN A 244 0.93 -27.43 -12.67
N ASN A 245 1.22 -26.99 -11.44
CA ASN A 245 2.58 -26.80 -10.93
C ASN A 245 3.41 -25.85 -11.83
N LEU A 246 2.81 -24.76 -12.25
CA LEU A 246 3.48 -23.76 -13.08
C LEU A 246 4.75 -23.24 -12.38
N LEU A 247 5.87 -23.22 -13.09
CA LEU A 247 7.13 -22.76 -12.53
C LEU A 247 7.14 -21.24 -12.43
N VAL A 248 7.26 -20.70 -11.22
CA VAL A 248 7.15 -19.24 -10.97
C VAL A 248 8.37 -18.73 -10.23
N ARG A 249 8.92 -17.63 -10.69
CA ARG A 249 9.93 -16.82 -9.98
C ARG A 249 9.39 -15.45 -9.65
N ILE A 250 9.30 -15.12 -8.36
CA ILE A 250 9.16 -13.73 -7.90
C ILE A 250 10.57 -13.18 -7.70
N HIS A 251 10.99 -12.28 -8.59
CA HIS A 251 12.32 -11.67 -8.58
C HIS A 251 12.25 -10.24 -8.05
N SER A 252 13.06 -9.93 -7.05
CA SER A 252 13.19 -8.58 -6.51
C SER A 252 14.24 -7.81 -7.32
N GLU A 253 13.88 -6.62 -7.79
CA GLU A 253 14.76 -5.73 -8.55
C GLU A 253 16.14 -5.56 -7.89
N CYS A 254 17.17 -5.65 -8.70
CA CYS A 254 18.55 -5.39 -8.32
C CYS A 254 19.32 -4.85 -9.52
N LEU A 255 19.29 -3.54 -9.74
CA LEU A 255 19.91 -2.91 -10.90
C LEU A 255 21.38 -3.31 -11.08
N THR A 256 22.14 -3.31 -9.99
CA THR A 256 23.55 -3.66 -10.04
C THR A 256 23.82 -5.11 -10.41
N GLY A 257 23.00 -6.05 -9.94
CA GLY A 257 23.12 -7.48 -10.25
C GLY A 257 22.52 -7.84 -11.60
N ASP A 258 21.29 -7.34 -11.85
CA ASP A 258 20.49 -7.78 -13.02
C ASP A 258 20.93 -7.12 -14.31
N ALA A 259 21.26 -5.80 -14.29
CA ALA A 259 21.64 -5.04 -15.47
C ALA A 259 23.15 -4.88 -15.64
N PHE A 260 23.89 -4.66 -14.54
CA PHE A 260 25.34 -4.40 -14.60
C PHE A 260 26.20 -5.63 -14.34
N GLY A 261 25.59 -6.77 -14.02
CA GLY A 261 26.31 -8.02 -13.78
C GLY A 261 27.23 -7.98 -12.56
N SER A 262 26.90 -7.18 -11.53
CA SER A 262 27.69 -7.09 -10.30
C SER A 262 27.86 -8.44 -9.63
N LEU A 263 29.09 -8.79 -9.27
CA LEU A 263 29.42 -10.03 -8.57
C LEU A 263 29.23 -9.93 -7.04
N ARG A 264 28.85 -8.76 -6.49
CA ARG A 264 28.62 -8.57 -5.05
C ARG A 264 27.40 -9.30 -4.52
N CYS A 265 26.45 -9.64 -5.38
CA CYS A 265 25.25 -10.38 -5.03
C CYS A 265 25.00 -11.53 -6.03
N ASP A 266 24.00 -12.34 -5.73
CA ASP A 266 23.58 -13.46 -6.57
C ASP A 266 22.32 -13.16 -7.42
N CYS A 267 21.85 -11.89 -7.46
CA CYS A 267 20.55 -11.53 -8.07
C CYS A 267 20.54 -11.84 -9.58
N GLY A 268 21.49 -11.31 -10.33
CA GLY A 268 21.57 -11.53 -11.77
C GLY A 268 21.71 -13.02 -12.14
N SER A 269 22.55 -13.79 -11.42
CA SER A 269 22.69 -15.23 -11.64
C SER A 269 21.39 -16.00 -11.34
N GLN A 270 20.66 -15.60 -10.28
CA GLN A 270 19.35 -16.20 -9.96
C GLN A 270 18.30 -15.89 -11.02
N LEU A 271 18.29 -14.68 -11.59
CA LEU A 271 17.37 -14.32 -12.66
C LEU A 271 17.63 -15.17 -13.91
N LEU A 272 18.88 -15.22 -14.35
CA LEU A 272 19.28 -16.01 -15.53
C LEU A 272 18.99 -17.51 -15.34
N GLN A 273 19.25 -18.03 -14.16
CA GLN A 273 18.96 -19.45 -13.86
C GLN A 273 17.47 -19.73 -13.83
N ALA A 274 16.65 -18.86 -13.22
CA ALA A 274 15.20 -19.01 -13.24
C ALA A 274 14.66 -19.01 -14.67
N MET A 275 15.18 -18.13 -15.54
CA MET A 275 14.84 -18.12 -16.96
C MET A 275 15.23 -19.41 -17.66
N ALA A 276 16.41 -19.95 -17.37
CA ALA A 276 16.88 -21.22 -17.95
C ALA A 276 16.03 -22.41 -17.49
N GLU A 277 15.66 -22.48 -16.21
CA GLU A 277 14.80 -23.53 -15.67
C GLU A 277 13.39 -23.48 -16.24
N ILE A 278 12.79 -22.31 -16.35
CA ILE A 278 11.47 -22.12 -16.97
C ILE A 278 11.52 -22.50 -18.46
N LYS A 279 12.61 -22.14 -19.16
CA LYS A 279 12.80 -22.54 -20.55
C LYS A 279 12.91 -24.06 -20.70
N ALA A 280 13.65 -24.73 -19.83
CA ALA A 280 13.78 -26.17 -19.83
C ALA A 280 12.48 -26.91 -19.48
N HIS A 281 11.67 -26.30 -18.58
CA HIS A 281 10.35 -26.80 -18.22
C HIS A 281 9.32 -26.61 -19.33
N GLY A 282 9.48 -25.60 -20.20
CA GLY A 282 8.61 -25.29 -21.32
C GLY A 282 7.52 -24.24 -21.02
N SER A 283 7.18 -24.03 -19.75
CA SER A 283 6.18 -23.04 -19.30
C SER A 283 6.57 -22.45 -17.94
N GLY A 284 6.21 -21.20 -17.71
CA GLY A 284 6.44 -20.53 -16.44
C GLY A 284 6.34 -19.02 -16.48
N LEU A 285 6.55 -18.44 -15.31
CA LEU A 285 6.34 -17.01 -15.06
C LEU A 285 7.52 -16.41 -14.29
N ILE A 286 7.99 -15.25 -14.71
CA ILE A 286 8.86 -14.39 -13.92
C ILE A 286 8.10 -13.11 -13.59
N ILE A 287 7.95 -12.82 -12.31
CA ILE A 287 7.40 -11.57 -11.79
C ILE A 287 8.59 -10.74 -11.28
N TYR A 288 8.90 -9.66 -11.98
CA TYR A 288 9.98 -8.75 -11.64
C TYR A 288 9.41 -7.58 -10.83
N LEU A 289 9.59 -7.66 -9.50
CA LEU A 289 9.10 -6.65 -8.58
C LEU A 289 10.06 -5.46 -8.53
N ARG A 290 9.57 -4.30 -8.93
CA ARG A 290 10.26 -3.00 -8.83
C ARG A 290 10.07 -2.42 -7.43
N ASP A 291 10.85 -1.40 -7.09
CA ASP A 291 10.94 -0.78 -5.76
C ASP A 291 11.46 -1.73 -4.66
N HIS A 292 12.13 -2.82 -5.07
CA HIS A 292 12.77 -3.78 -4.17
C HIS A 292 14.30 -3.63 -4.07
N GLU A 293 14.85 -2.59 -4.71
CA GLU A 293 16.28 -2.32 -4.73
C GLU A 293 16.85 -2.16 -3.30
N GLY A 294 17.99 -2.79 -3.03
CA GLY A 294 18.63 -2.72 -1.71
C GLY A 294 17.81 -3.32 -0.57
N ARG A 295 16.84 -4.22 -0.85
CA ARG A 295 15.82 -4.74 0.07
C ARG A 295 14.77 -3.70 0.45
N GLY A 296 14.38 -2.87 -0.51
CA GLY A 296 13.35 -1.85 -0.33
C GLY A 296 13.86 -0.46 0.04
N ILE A 297 15.15 -0.32 0.36
CA ILE A 297 15.72 0.98 0.75
C ILE A 297 16.06 1.90 -0.44
N GLY A 298 15.96 1.38 -1.66
CA GLY A 298 16.25 2.10 -2.89
C GLY A 298 17.73 2.13 -3.29
N LEU A 299 17.99 2.55 -4.54
CA LEU A 299 19.34 2.50 -5.12
C LEU A 299 20.33 3.41 -4.40
N GLY A 300 19.91 4.63 -4.05
CA GLY A 300 20.79 5.60 -3.37
C GLY A 300 21.33 5.09 -2.04
N GLU A 301 20.45 4.58 -1.20
CA GLU A 301 20.81 4.03 0.12
C GLU A 301 21.60 2.72 -0.02
N LYS A 302 21.28 1.89 -1.02
CA LYS A 302 22.09 0.70 -1.33
C LYS A 302 23.54 1.04 -1.67
N ILE A 303 23.80 2.11 -2.43
CA ILE A 303 25.19 2.52 -2.73
C ILE A 303 25.90 3.00 -1.47
N LYS A 304 25.21 3.71 -0.57
CA LYS A 304 25.77 4.07 0.74
C LYS A 304 26.08 2.83 1.59
N ALA A 305 25.17 1.84 1.59
CA ALA A 305 25.39 0.55 2.25
C ALA A 305 26.62 -0.18 1.68
N TYR A 306 26.81 -0.18 0.37
CA TYR A 306 28.02 -0.74 -0.26
C TYR A 306 29.31 -0.04 0.24
N ALA A 307 29.31 1.30 0.35
CA ALA A 307 30.46 2.03 0.88
C ALA A 307 30.75 1.71 2.36
N LEU A 308 29.73 1.35 3.15
CA LEU A 308 29.92 0.86 4.52
C LEU A 308 30.44 -0.59 4.55
N GLN A 309 29.97 -1.43 3.65
CA GLN A 309 30.47 -2.80 3.49
C GLN A 309 31.94 -2.82 3.06
N ASP A 310 32.39 -1.89 2.22
CA ASP A 310 33.79 -1.73 1.85
C ASP A 310 34.69 -1.38 3.07
N LYS A 311 34.06 -0.90 4.16
CA LYS A 311 34.71 -0.62 5.46
C LYS A 311 34.58 -1.77 6.46
N GLY A 312 34.01 -2.91 6.06
CA GLY A 312 33.94 -4.14 6.84
C GLY A 312 32.60 -4.46 7.52
N LEU A 313 31.55 -3.65 7.32
CA LEU A 313 30.21 -4.00 7.81
C LEU A 313 29.59 -5.12 6.93
N ASN A 314 28.75 -5.98 7.53
CA ASN A 314 27.91 -6.86 6.72
C ASN A 314 26.68 -6.12 6.20
N THR A 315 25.87 -6.76 5.33
CA THR A 315 24.70 -6.12 4.69
C THR A 315 23.64 -5.65 5.70
N VAL A 316 23.41 -6.42 6.77
CA VAL A 316 22.43 -6.09 7.82
C VAL A 316 22.91 -4.90 8.64
N GLU A 317 24.15 -4.94 9.09
CA GLU A 317 24.76 -3.85 9.85
C GLU A 317 24.81 -2.54 9.05
N ALA A 318 25.11 -2.62 7.76
CA ALA A 318 25.16 -1.45 6.89
C ALA A 318 23.75 -0.79 6.76
N ASN A 319 22.68 -1.58 6.57
CA ASN A 319 21.31 -1.05 6.49
C ASN A 319 20.90 -0.40 7.83
N ILE A 320 21.11 -1.09 8.94
CA ILE A 320 20.78 -0.56 10.29
C ILE A 320 21.54 0.75 10.57
N SER A 321 22.82 0.83 10.18
CA SER A 321 23.64 2.04 10.37
C SER A 321 23.12 3.24 9.56
N LEU A 322 22.36 2.99 8.51
CA LEU A 322 21.70 4.02 7.69
C LEU A 322 20.28 4.35 8.16
N GLY A 323 19.81 3.72 9.25
CA GLY A 323 18.47 3.95 9.81
C GLY A 323 17.36 3.13 9.15
N HIS A 324 17.70 2.09 8.37
CA HIS A 324 16.75 1.23 7.68
C HIS A 324 16.52 -0.10 8.41
N GLY A 325 15.40 -0.75 8.09
CA GLY A 325 15.12 -2.11 8.50
C GLY A 325 16.07 -3.14 7.85
N VAL A 326 16.03 -4.36 8.35
CA VAL A 326 16.82 -5.48 7.80
C VAL A 326 16.34 -5.86 6.39
N ASP A 327 15.02 -5.84 6.19
CA ASP A 327 14.34 -6.08 4.91
C ASP A 327 12.98 -5.37 4.92
N GLU A 328 12.78 -4.41 4.02
CA GLU A 328 11.57 -3.59 3.92
C GLU A 328 10.67 -4.02 2.75
N ARG A 329 10.98 -5.14 2.07
CA ARG A 329 10.24 -5.62 0.90
C ARG A 329 8.92 -6.27 1.31
N SER A 330 7.90 -6.07 0.47
CA SER A 330 6.65 -6.81 0.49
C SER A 330 6.52 -7.68 -0.77
N TYR A 331 6.05 -8.91 -0.62
CA TYR A 331 5.84 -9.82 -1.76
C TYR A 331 4.36 -9.95 -2.15
N LEU A 332 3.49 -9.13 -1.58
CA LEU A 332 2.04 -9.15 -1.82
C LEU A 332 1.70 -8.88 -3.28
N ASP A 333 2.37 -7.93 -3.93
CA ASP A 333 2.15 -7.63 -5.35
C ASP A 333 2.43 -8.85 -6.25
N GLY A 334 3.41 -9.67 -5.90
CA GLY A 334 3.67 -10.92 -6.60
C GLY A 334 2.51 -11.92 -6.50
N ILE A 335 1.86 -11.99 -5.34
CA ILE A 335 0.67 -12.83 -5.11
C ILE A 335 -0.54 -12.27 -5.88
N GLU A 336 -0.72 -10.94 -5.88
CA GLU A 336 -1.80 -10.28 -6.63
C GLU A 336 -1.67 -10.54 -8.14
N ILE A 337 -0.47 -10.47 -8.69
CA ILE A 337 -0.21 -10.79 -10.09
C ILE A 337 -0.59 -12.24 -10.42
N ILE A 338 -0.20 -13.21 -9.59
CA ILE A 338 -0.53 -14.62 -9.77
C ILE A 338 -2.06 -14.82 -9.74
N LYS A 339 -2.75 -14.19 -8.79
CA LYS A 339 -4.23 -14.21 -8.70
C LYS A 339 -4.89 -13.55 -9.90
N ALA A 340 -4.39 -12.41 -10.34
CA ALA A 340 -4.92 -11.68 -11.49
C ALA A 340 -4.78 -12.48 -12.80
N LEU A 341 -3.76 -13.33 -12.89
CA LEU A 341 -3.56 -14.28 -13.98
C LEU A 341 -4.39 -15.58 -13.84
N ASN A 342 -5.19 -15.70 -12.76
CA ASN A 342 -6.00 -16.88 -12.40
C ASN A 342 -5.16 -18.16 -12.23
N ILE A 343 -3.92 -18.04 -11.75
CA ILE A 343 -3.03 -19.16 -11.47
C ILE A 343 -3.26 -19.60 -10.02
N THR A 344 -3.56 -20.88 -9.81
CA THR A 344 -3.94 -21.43 -8.49
C THR A 344 -2.95 -22.47 -7.95
N ASP A 345 -2.03 -22.98 -8.79
CA ASP A 345 -1.08 -24.01 -8.42
C ASP A 345 0.29 -23.72 -9.04
N ILE A 346 1.33 -23.59 -8.19
CA ILE A 346 2.66 -23.16 -8.60
C ILE A 346 3.79 -23.97 -7.95
N GLU A 347 4.90 -24.05 -8.65
CA GLU A 347 6.20 -24.39 -8.07
C GLU A 347 7.06 -23.13 -8.00
N LEU A 348 7.27 -22.60 -6.78
CA LEU A 348 7.93 -21.31 -6.55
C LEU A 348 9.45 -21.49 -6.46
N LEU A 349 10.19 -20.92 -7.43
CA LEU A 349 11.65 -20.88 -7.45
C LEU A 349 12.18 -19.89 -6.42
N THR A 350 12.52 -20.36 -5.22
CA THR A 350 13.02 -19.50 -4.14
C THR A 350 13.79 -20.26 -3.08
N ASN A 351 14.77 -19.55 -2.45
CA ASN A 351 15.46 -19.98 -1.24
C ASN A 351 15.11 -19.06 -0.04
N ASN A 352 14.24 -18.06 -0.26
CA ASN A 352 13.86 -17.08 0.76
C ASN A 352 12.60 -17.53 1.52
N PRO A 353 12.67 -17.75 2.85
CA PRO A 353 11.52 -18.15 3.65
C PRO A 353 10.42 -17.09 3.68
N ASP A 354 10.76 -15.78 3.63
CA ASP A 354 9.75 -14.71 3.64
C ASP A 354 8.86 -14.73 2.40
N LYS A 355 9.42 -15.12 1.24
CA LYS A 355 8.63 -15.33 0.03
C LYS A 355 7.63 -16.46 0.18
N LEU A 356 8.00 -17.52 0.89
CA LEU A 356 7.10 -18.65 1.17
C LEU A 356 6.03 -18.24 2.20
N ALA A 357 6.43 -17.53 3.25
CA ALA A 357 5.51 -17.04 4.27
C ALA A 357 4.43 -16.13 3.70
N ALA A 358 4.76 -15.30 2.70
CA ALA A 358 3.80 -14.42 2.03
C ALA A 358 2.64 -15.18 1.35
N PHE A 359 2.84 -16.45 0.96
CA PHE A 359 1.79 -17.28 0.36
C PHE A 359 0.83 -17.90 1.39
N THR A 360 1.14 -17.82 2.69
CA THR A 360 0.28 -18.36 3.75
C THR A 360 -1.08 -17.65 3.73
N GLY A 361 -2.17 -18.40 3.56
CA GLY A 361 -3.52 -17.84 3.47
C GLY A 361 -3.86 -17.17 2.14
N SER A 362 -2.99 -17.19 1.15
CA SER A 362 -3.23 -16.56 -0.16
C SER A 362 -4.31 -17.25 -1.00
N GLY A 363 -4.60 -18.53 -0.74
CA GLY A 363 -5.47 -19.35 -1.58
C GLY A 363 -4.78 -19.94 -2.81
N ILE A 364 -3.47 -19.74 -2.98
CA ILE A 364 -2.64 -20.35 -4.03
C ILE A 364 -1.96 -21.58 -3.44
N ASN A 365 -2.08 -22.73 -4.12
CA ASN A 365 -1.29 -23.92 -3.78
C ASN A 365 0.14 -23.72 -4.25
N TYR A 366 1.11 -23.91 -3.38
CA TYR A 366 2.51 -23.73 -3.75
C TYR A 366 3.42 -24.83 -3.20
N LYS A 367 4.47 -25.14 -3.98
CA LYS A 367 5.60 -25.93 -3.54
C LYS A 367 6.86 -25.10 -3.73
N ALA A 368 7.79 -25.19 -2.77
CA ALA A 368 9.09 -24.55 -2.92
C ALA A 368 10.01 -25.40 -3.78
N ARG A 369 10.69 -24.77 -4.74
CA ARG A 369 11.82 -25.34 -5.46
C ARG A 369 13.05 -24.48 -5.25
N GLN A 370 14.11 -25.09 -4.76
CA GLN A 370 15.35 -24.37 -4.53
C GLN A 370 15.95 -23.89 -5.85
N LEU A 371 16.44 -22.66 -5.83
CA LEU A 371 17.20 -22.07 -6.92
C LEU A 371 18.67 -22.00 -6.50
N GLN A 372 19.56 -22.73 -7.19
CA GLN A 372 20.99 -22.67 -6.89
C GLN A 372 21.50 -21.26 -7.18
N SER A 373 22.37 -20.71 -6.35
CA SER A 373 23.01 -19.43 -6.59
C SER A 373 24.48 -19.63 -6.94
N GLY A 374 24.99 -18.84 -7.88
CA GLY A 374 26.41 -18.86 -8.21
C GLY A 374 27.24 -18.29 -7.06
N VAL A 375 27.95 -19.12 -6.34
CA VAL A 375 28.92 -18.69 -5.32
C VAL A 375 30.19 -18.23 -6.02
N ASN A 376 30.72 -17.07 -5.66
CA ASN A 376 32.00 -16.54 -6.13
C ASN A 376 32.75 -15.84 -4.96
N GLU A 377 33.97 -15.46 -5.19
CA GLU A 377 34.82 -14.82 -4.15
C GLU A 377 34.26 -13.48 -3.62
N PHE A 378 33.47 -12.75 -4.44
CA PHE A 378 32.94 -11.43 -4.08
C PHE A 378 31.59 -11.52 -3.35
N ASN A 379 30.79 -12.58 -3.54
CA ASN A 379 29.47 -12.71 -2.91
C ASN A 379 29.43 -13.70 -1.74
N LYS A 380 30.52 -14.36 -1.44
CA LYS A 380 30.58 -15.42 -0.41
C LYS A 380 30.08 -14.90 0.96
N GLU A 381 30.56 -13.76 1.42
CA GLU A 381 30.14 -13.16 2.69
C GLU A 381 28.67 -12.70 2.64
N TYR A 382 28.19 -12.17 1.53
CA TYR A 382 26.80 -11.84 1.31
C TYR A 382 25.87 -13.06 1.40
N LEU A 383 26.29 -14.20 0.80
CA LEU A 383 25.53 -15.45 0.86
C LEU A 383 25.53 -16.06 2.25
N LYS A 384 26.64 -15.97 3.00
CA LYS A 384 26.69 -16.36 4.40
C LYS A 384 25.70 -15.52 5.23
N THR A 385 25.68 -14.19 5.05
CA THR A 385 24.71 -13.32 5.71
C THR A 385 23.28 -13.74 5.41
N LYS A 386 22.97 -14.09 4.17
CA LYS A 386 21.64 -14.60 3.80
C LYS A 386 21.29 -15.91 4.53
N ARG A 387 22.23 -16.85 4.60
CA ARG A 387 22.01 -18.14 5.26
C ARG A 387 21.90 -17.97 6.79
N ASP A 388 22.86 -17.29 7.39
CA ASP A 388 23.07 -17.31 8.83
C ASP A 388 22.20 -16.30 9.59
N LEU A 389 21.88 -15.15 8.97
CA LEU A 389 21.07 -14.09 9.59
C LEU A 389 19.64 -13.98 9.02
N LEU A 390 19.40 -14.49 7.81
CA LEU A 390 18.10 -14.36 7.13
C LEU A 390 17.46 -15.71 6.80
N ASN A 391 17.97 -16.80 7.35
CA ASN A 391 17.41 -18.15 7.26
C ASN A 391 17.16 -18.65 5.81
N HIS A 392 17.91 -18.15 4.83
CA HIS A 392 17.81 -18.63 3.47
C HIS A 392 18.26 -20.09 3.36
N SER A 393 17.50 -20.91 2.63
CA SER A 393 17.86 -22.31 2.36
C SER A 393 18.96 -22.37 1.29
N LEU A 394 20.20 -22.16 1.70
CA LEU A 394 21.40 -22.25 0.86
C LEU A 394 22.24 -23.45 1.30
N GLY A 395 22.83 -24.17 0.34
CA GLY A 395 23.78 -25.25 0.62
C GLY A 395 25.11 -24.78 1.18
N GLU A 396 26.13 -25.61 1.13
CA GLU A 396 27.49 -25.21 1.50
C GLU A 396 27.99 -24.04 0.63
N ILE A 397 28.54 -22.99 1.26
CA ILE A 397 28.96 -21.73 0.63
C ILE A 397 30.49 -21.62 0.72
#